data_5fb8df95d912c92892e136260cc79468
#
_entry.id   5fb8df95d912c92892e136260cc79468
#
_cell.length_a   1.000
_cell.length_b   1.000
_cell.length_c   1.000
_cell.angle_alpha   90.00
_cell.angle_beta   90.00
_cell.angle_gamma   90.00
#
_symmetry.space_group_name_H-M   'P 1'
#
loop_
_entity.id
_entity.type
_entity.pdbx_description
1 polymer ?
#
loop_
_entity_poly.entity_id
_entity_poly.type
_entity_poly.pdbx_seq_one_letter_code
_entity_poly.pdbx_strand_id
1 'polypeptide(L)'
;MFSKILVAVDGSDISKIAFHRALDLAKQFNAELHTVSIVESGAMSPGTYDSNKEMLSQHTEKTCRDYLTQLVEEAKQNDVMITTHIDVGHAGNAIIDMSSSLKCDLIVMGSRGKGVIDRLILGSVSSHVVNNAKISVLVIKN
;
A
#
# COMPACT_ATOMS: atom_id res chain seq x y z
N MET A 1 0.83 -20.10 8.54
CA MET A 1 0.54 -19.13 9.59
C MET A 1 -0.28 -17.96 9.08
N PHE A 2 0.24 -17.15 8.16
CA PHE A 2 -0.58 -16.10 7.54
C PHE A 2 -1.38 -16.69 6.38
N SER A 3 -2.66 -16.35 6.31
CA SER A 3 -3.55 -16.84 5.24
C SER A 3 -3.96 -15.75 4.26
N LYS A 4 -3.96 -14.49 4.65
CA LYS A 4 -4.29 -13.37 3.78
C LYS A 4 -3.46 -12.14 4.13
N ILE A 5 -2.68 -11.66 3.20
CA ILE A 5 -1.71 -10.58 3.37
C ILE A 5 -2.15 -9.37 2.55
N LEU A 6 -2.08 -8.18 3.16
CA LEU A 6 -2.24 -6.90 2.47
C LEU A 6 -0.90 -6.18 2.43
N VAL A 7 -0.41 -5.83 1.25
CA VAL A 7 0.78 -5.00 1.12
C VAL A 7 0.40 -3.61 0.58
N ALA A 8 0.85 -2.57 1.26
CA ALA A 8 0.64 -1.18 0.85
C ALA A 8 1.83 -0.71 0.01
N VAL A 9 1.55 -0.14 -1.15
CA VAL A 9 2.56 0.36 -2.08
C VAL A 9 2.23 1.79 -2.51
N ASP A 10 3.26 2.60 -2.69
CA ASP A 10 3.13 4.01 -3.10
C ASP A 10 4.06 4.37 -4.28
N GLY A 11 4.70 3.38 -4.89
CA GLY A 11 5.66 3.57 -5.97
C GLY A 11 7.07 3.91 -5.52
N SER A 12 7.32 4.04 -4.20
CA SER A 12 8.67 4.24 -3.67
C SER A 12 9.49 2.95 -3.73
N ASP A 13 10.83 3.08 -3.70
CA ASP A 13 11.72 1.92 -3.70
C ASP A 13 11.48 1.01 -2.52
N ILE A 14 11.26 1.57 -1.33
CA ILE A 14 11.02 0.77 -0.13
C ILE A 14 9.69 0.02 -0.20
N SER A 15 8.65 0.61 -0.79
CA SER A 15 7.37 -0.08 -0.97
C SER A 15 7.51 -1.23 -1.96
N LYS A 16 8.39 -1.12 -2.95
CA LYS A 16 8.69 -2.21 -3.87
C LYS A 16 9.40 -3.37 -3.15
N ILE A 17 10.32 -3.06 -2.26
CA ILE A 17 10.95 -4.08 -1.40
C ILE A 17 9.89 -4.74 -0.52
N ALA A 18 8.99 -3.96 0.07
CA ALA A 18 7.88 -4.49 0.85
C ALA A 18 7.01 -5.44 0.03
N PHE A 19 6.71 -5.09 -1.22
CA PHE A 19 5.97 -5.94 -2.14
C PHE A 19 6.68 -7.27 -2.38
N HIS A 20 7.99 -7.25 -2.63
CA HIS A 20 8.76 -8.48 -2.83
C HIS A 20 8.76 -9.37 -1.59
N ARG A 21 8.88 -8.79 -0.40
CA ARG A 21 8.78 -9.54 0.86
C ARG A 21 7.40 -10.17 1.05
N ALA A 22 6.36 -9.43 0.67
CA ALA A 22 4.99 -9.95 0.73
C ALA A 22 4.77 -11.11 -0.26
N LEU A 23 5.37 -11.02 -1.47
CA LEU A 23 5.35 -12.12 -2.43
C LEU A 23 6.01 -13.38 -1.85
N ASP A 24 7.21 -13.24 -1.26
CA ASP A 24 7.94 -14.35 -0.67
C ASP A 24 7.11 -15.01 0.46
N LEU A 25 6.51 -14.19 1.32
CA LEU A 25 5.64 -14.68 2.40
C LEU A 25 4.40 -15.39 1.85
N ALA A 26 3.76 -14.82 0.84
CA ALA A 26 2.57 -15.42 0.23
C ALA A 26 2.90 -16.79 -0.37
N LYS A 27 4.04 -16.92 -1.02
CA LYS A 27 4.50 -18.22 -1.54
C LYS A 27 4.77 -19.21 -0.41
N GLN A 28 5.49 -18.77 0.61
CA GLN A 28 5.92 -19.65 1.72
C GLN A 28 4.73 -20.19 2.50
N PHE A 29 3.71 -19.36 2.76
CA PHE A 29 2.53 -19.74 3.54
C PHE A 29 1.34 -20.17 2.68
N ASN A 30 1.47 -20.12 1.36
CA ASN A 30 0.35 -20.31 0.44
C ASN A 30 -0.80 -19.35 0.78
N ALA A 31 -0.46 -18.09 1.04
CA ALA A 31 -1.39 -17.05 1.45
C ALA A 31 -1.95 -16.30 0.25
N GLU A 32 -3.16 -15.81 0.40
CA GLU A 32 -3.77 -14.87 -0.54
C GLU A 32 -3.10 -13.50 -0.38
N LEU A 33 -2.71 -12.87 -1.48
CA LEU A 33 -2.01 -11.59 -1.46
C LEU A 33 -2.83 -10.50 -2.12
N HIS A 34 -3.09 -9.44 -1.37
CA HIS A 34 -3.73 -8.21 -1.84
C HIS A 34 -2.74 -7.07 -1.80
N THR A 35 -2.83 -6.18 -2.79
CA THR A 35 -1.99 -4.98 -2.90
C THR A 35 -2.89 -3.76 -2.91
N VAL A 36 -2.55 -2.74 -2.14
CA VAL A 36 -3.31 -1.49 -2.10
C VAL A 36 -2.41 -0.29 -2.35
N SER A 37 -2.89 0.63 -3.15
CA SER A 37 -2.32 1.97 -3.31
C SER A 37 -3.37 3.01 -2.92
N ILE A 38 -2.99 3.98 -2.09
CA ILE A 38 -3.90 4.99 -1.60
C ILE A 38 -3.58 6.33 -2.28
N VAL A 39 -4.58 6.92 -2.91
CA VAL A 39 -4.52 8.31 -3.40
C VAL A 39 -4.96 9.21 -2.25
N GLU A 40 -4.02 10.01 -1.75
CA GLU A 40 -4.32 10.89 -0.61
C GLU A 40 -5.20 12.06 -1.04
N SER A 41 -6.32 12.23 -0.34
CA SER A 41 -7.26 13.33 -0.57
C SER A 41 -6.87 14.63 0.15
N GLY A 42 -5.86 14.58 1.04
CA GLY A 42 -5.45 15.70 1.89
C GLY A 42 -4.84 16.90 1.17
N ALA A 43 -4.51 16.78 -0.12
CA ALA A 43 -4.03 17.89 -0.94
C ALA A 43 -5.17 18.79 -1.45
N MET A 44 -6.43 18.44 -1.20
CA MET A 44 -7.59 19.21 -1.61
C MET A 44 -8.10 20.04 -0.45
N SER A 45 -7.93 21.37 -0.53
CA SER A 45 -8.59 22.29 0.39
C SER A 45 -10.10 22.21 0.18
N PRO A 46 -10.91 22.00 1.25
CA PRO A 46 -12.36 22.02 1.11
C PRO A 46 -12.83 23.33 0.49
N GLY A 47 -13.63 23.26 -0.58
CA GLY A 47 -14.28 24.43 -1.19
C GLY A 47 -13.63 25.02 -2.43
N THR A 48 -12.52 24.48 -2.91
CA THR A 48 -11.95 24.88 -4.20
C THR A 48 -12.28 23.84 -5.27
N TYR A 49 -13.29 24.15 -6.05
CA TYR A 49 -13.57 23.42 -7.27
C TYR A 49 -12.58 23.90 -8.33
N ASP A 50 -11.53 23.13 -8.57
CA ASP A 50 -10.54 23.44 -9.58
C ASP A 50 -10.45 22.27 -10.55
N SER A 51 -10.70 22.53 -11.84
CA SER A 51 -10.57 21.54 -12.91
C SER A 51 -9.14 20.94 -12.98
N ASN A 52 -8.14 21.70 -12.56
CA ASN A 52 -6.76 21.22 -12.51
C ASN A 52 -6.56 20.16 -11.41
N LYS A 53 -7.26 20.26 -10.28
CA LYS A 53 -7.20 19.26 -9.20
C LYS A 53 -7.84 17.95 -9.62
N GLU A 54 -8.94 18.01 -10.34
CA GLU A 54 -9.61 16.84 -10.87
C GLU A 54 -8.74 16.12 -11.90
N MET A 55 -8.07 16.86 -12.80
CA MET A 55 -7.13 16.31 -13.76
C MET A 55 -5.91 15.70 -13.07
N LEU A 56 -5.37 16.32 -12.03
CA LEU A 56 -4.26 15.79 -11.23
C LEU A 56 -4.66 14.51 -10.49
N SER A 57 -5.87 14.47 -9.94
CA SER A 57 -6.41 13.28 -9.27
C SER A 57 -6.56 12.11 -10.24
N GLN A 58 -7.09 12.35 -11.43
CA GLN A 58 -7.22 11.34 -12.48
C GLN A 58 -5.85 10.86 -12.97
N HIS A 59 -4.89 11.77 -13.13
CA HIS A 59 -3.53 11.41 -13.52
C HIS A 59 -2.85 10.56 -12.45
N THR A 60 -2.99 10.91 -11.19
CA THR A 60 -2.45 10.16 -10.06
C THR A 60 -3.06 8.76 -9.97
N GLU A 61 -4.36 8.66 -10.13
CA GLU A 61 -5.06 7.38 -10.14
C GLU A 61 -4.59 6.50 -11.29
N LYS A 62 -4.43 7.06 -12.49
CA LYS A 62 -3.91 6.34 -13.64
C LYS A 62 -2.48 5.84 -13.39
N THR A 63 -1.63 6.68 -12.81
CA THR A 63 -0.26 6.31 -12.47
C THR A 63 -0.23 5.16 -11.47
N CYS A 64 -1.08 5.20 -10.45
CA CYS A 64 -1.24 4.10 -9.50
C CYS A 64 -1.69 2.82 -10.19
N ARG A 65 -2.67 2.92 -11.07
CA ARG A 65 -3.22 1.77 -11.80
C ARG A 65 -2.17 1.12 -12.70
N ASP A 66 -1.40 1.92 -13.42
CA ASP A 66 -0.32 1.44 -14.28
C ASP A 66 0.76 0.73 -13.45
N TYR A 67 1.11 1.30 -12.31
CA TYR A 67 2.07 0.70 -11.38
C TYR A 67 1.56 -0.64 -10.84
N LEU A 68 0.32 -0.69 -10.40
CA LEU A 68 -0.29 -1.93 -9.90
C LEU A 68 -0.36 -3.02 -10.99
N THR A 69 -0.61 -2.63 -12.24
CA THR A 69 -0.58 -3.56 -13.37
C THR A 69 0.80 -4.18 -13.55
N GLN A 70 1.87 -3.41 -13.38
CA GLN A 70 3.24 -3.92 -13.40
C GLN A 70 3.47 -4.94 -12.27
N LEU A 71 2.96 -4.66 -11.08
CA LEU A 71 3.08 -5.58 -9.93
C LEU A 71 2.32 -6.89 -10.18
N VAL A 72 1.17 -6.85 -10.84
CA VAL A 72 0.42 -8.05 -11.22
C VAL A 72 1.27 -8.94 -12.14
N GLU A 73 1.89 -8.36 -13.15
CA GLU A 73 2.77 -9.10 -14.08
C GLU A 73 3.98 -9.70 -13.34
N GLU A 74 4.59 -8.92 -12.47
CA GLU A 74 5.73 -9.38 -11.67
C GLU A 74 5.33 -10.55 -10.75
N ALA A 75 4.17 -10.46 -10.13
CA ALA A 75 3.63 -11.54 -9.30
C ALA A 75 3.39 -12.81 -10.12
N LYS A 76 2.81 -12.69 -11.32
CA LYS A 76 2.59 -13.83 -12.21
C LYS A 76 3.89 -14.53 -12.60
N GLN A 77 4.96 -13.76 -12.86
CA GLN A 77 6.28 -14.31 -13.16
C GLN A 77 6.85 -15.11 -11.98
N ASN A 78 6.36 -14.84 -10.77
CA ASN A 78 6.73 -15.56 -9.55
C ASN A 78 5.68 -16.60 -9.13
N ASP A 79 4.75 -16.95 -10.01
CA ASP A 79 3.67 -17.90 -9.76
C ASP A 79 2.73 -17.51 -8.61
N VAL A 80 2.53 -16.20 -8.40
CA VAL A 80 1.61 -15.66 -7.40
C VAL A 80 0.55 -14.82 -8.10
N MET A 81 -0.71 -15.08 -7.77
CA MET A 81 -1.82 -14.22 -8.20
C MET A 81 -2.11 -13.21 -7.10
N ILE A 82 -2.18 -11.93 -7.48
CA ILE A 82 -2.53 -10.86 -6.55
C ILE A 82 -3.82 -10.17 -6.96
N THR A 83 -4.53 -9.64 -5.97
CA THR A 83 -5.66 -8.73 -6.19
C THR A 83 -5.21 -7.32 -5.85
N THR A 84 -5.45 -6.38 -6.76
CA THR A 84 -5.04 -4.99 -6.57
C THR A 84 -6.24 -4.12 -6.19
N HIS A 85 -5.98 -3.11 -5.35
CA HIS A 85 -6.96 -2.15 -4.89
C HIS A 85 -6.38 -0.74 -4.97
N ILE A 86 -7.22 0.20 -5.34
CA ILE A 86 -6.95 1.64 -5.23
C ILE A 86 -8.04 2.24 -4.35
N ASP A 87 -7.64 3.03 -3.37
CA ASP A 87 -8.58 3.75 -2.51
C ASP A 87 -8.15 5.20 -2.40
N VAL A 88 -9.07 6.06 -2.01
CA VAL A 88 -8.85 7.51 -1.85
C VAL A 88 -9.11 7.87 -0.40
N GLY A 89 -8.23 8.65 0.20
CA GLY A 89 -8.43 9.11 1.56
C GLY A 89 -7.13 9.27 2.34
N HIS A 90 -7.24 9.20 3.65
CA HIS A 90 -6.08 9.18 4.56
C HIS A 90 -5.42 7.80 4.49
N ALA A 91 -4.16 7.77 4.10
CA ALA A 91 -3.48 6.50 3.78
C ALA A 91 -3.50 5.50 4.94
N GLY A 92 -3.14 5.93 6.14
CA GLY A 92 -3.10 5.04 7.30
C GLY A 92 -4.46 4.42 7.62
N ASN A 93 -5.52 5.22 7.66
CA ASN A 93 -6.88 4.75 7.92
C ASN A 93 -7.37 3.83 6.80
N ALA A 94 -7.12 4.19 5.55
CA ALA A 94 -7.56 3.39 4.41
C ALA A 94 -6.91 2.00 4.39
N ILE A 95 -5.63 1.92 4.71
CA ILE A 95 -4.92 0.63 4.81
C ILE A 95 -5.54 -0.24 5.90
N ILE A 96 -5.77 0.32 7.08
CA ILE A 96 -6.34 -0.40 8.22
C ILE A 96 -7.76 -0.89 7.89
N ASP A 97 -8.60 0.00 7.36
CA ASP A 97 -9.98 -0.32 7.00
C ASP A 97 -10.05 -1.42 5.93
N MET A 98 -9.17 -1.34 4.93
CA MET A 98 -9.11 -2.35 3.89
C MET A 98 -8.65 -3.70 4.44
N SER A 99 -7.66 -3.71 5.32
CA SER A 99 -7.21 -4.96 5.95
C SER A 99 -8.33 -5.64 6.74
N SER A 100 -9.17 -4.84 7.40
CA SER A 100 -10.34 -5.34 8.14
C SER A 100 -11.42 -5.86 7.20
N SER A 101 -11.76 -5.10 6.15
CA SER A 101 -12.80 -5.47 5.18
C SER A 101 -12.44 -6.75 4.43
N LEU A 102 -11.17 -6.92 4.08
CA LEU A 102 -10.67 -8.12 3.41
C LEU A 102 -10.39 -9.28 4.37
N LYS A 103 -10.46 -9.04 5.67
CA LYS A 103 -10.11 -10.02 6.72
C LYS A 103 -8.66 -10.52 6.59
N CYS A 104 -7.75 -9.60 6.33
CA CYS A 104 -6.33 -9.90 6.31
C CYS A 104 -5.80 -10.19 7.71
N ASP A 105 -4.76 -10.98 7.80
CA ASP A 105 -4.08 -11.29 9.06
C ASP A 105 -2.64 -10.74 9.14
N LEU A 106 -2.17 -10.09 8.07
CA LEU A 106 -0.89 -9.40 8.03
C LEU A 106 -0.97 -8.19 7.11
N ILE A 107 -0.44 -7.05 7.57
CA ILE A 107 -0.14 -5.89 6.73
C ILE A 107 1.38 -5.83 6.53
N VAL A 108 1.83 -5.64 5.29
CA VAL A 108 3.23 -5.40 4.95
C VAL A 108 3.35 -4.01 4.35
N MET A 109 4.32 -3.23 4.80
CA MET A 109 4.54 -1.87 4.29
C MET A 109 5.97 -1.42 4.51
N GLY A 110 6.39 -0.41 3.75
CA GLY A 110 7.68 0.24 3.98
C GLY A 110 7.63 1.11 5.24
N SER A 111 8.80 1.34 5.83
CA SER A 111 8.94 2.15 7.05
C SER A 111 8.66 3.64 6.80
N ARG A 112 8.68 4.09 5.54
CA ARG A 112 8.48 5.49 5.16
C ARG A 112 7.86 5.55 3.76
N GLY A 113 7.20 6.67 3.45
CA GLY A 113 6.68 6.93 2.11
C GLY A 113 7.63 7.77 1.27
N LYS A 114 7.15 8.24 0.12
CA LYS A 114 7.88 9.16 -0.75
C LYS A 114 8.24 10.44 -0.02
N GLY A 115 9.48 10.91 -0.20
CA GLY A 115 9.96 12.19 0.32
C GLY A 115 10.47 12.18 1.75
N VAL A 116 10.44 11.06 2.44
CA VAL A 116 11.01 10.94 3.80
C VAL A 116 12.46 10.47 3.69
N ILE A 117 13.39 11.27 4.21
CA ILE A 117 14.83 11.02 4.09
C ILE A 117 15.41 10.36 5.35
N ASP A 118 14.78 10.55 6.52
CA ASP A 118 15.29 10.01 7.77
C ASP A 118 15.03 8.51 7.87
N ARG A 119 16.10 7.71 7.97
CA ARG A 119 16.04 6.25 8.03
C ARG A 119 15.82 5.70 9.44
N LEU A 120 15.89 6.56 10.45
CA LEU A 120 15.82 6.13 11.85
C LEU A 120 14.40 6.19 12.42
N ILE A 121 13.50 6.90 11.76
CA ILE A 121 12.14 7.17 12.24
C ILE A 121 11.13 6.54 11.26
N LEU A 122 10.09 5.93 11.80
CA LEU A 122 8.97 5.48 10.99
C LEU A 122 8.24 6.70 10.39
N GLY A 123 7.81 6.59 9.15
CA GLY A 123 6.99 7.60 8.50
C GLY A 123 5.62 7.74 9.18
N SER A 124 4.90 8.80 8.84
CA SER A 124 3.59 9.07 9.44
C SER A 124 2.58 7.95 9.18
N VAL A 125 2.55 7.41 7.97
CA VAL A 125 1.62 6.33 7.61
C VAL A 125 1.98 5.03 8.35
N SER A 126 3.24 4.62 8.31
CA SER A 126 3.68 3.39 8.98
C SER A 126 3.50 3.47 10.51
N SER A 127 3.80 4.61 11.13
CA SER A 127 3.54 4.82 12.56
C SER A 127 2.06 4.71 12.89
N HIS A 128 1.21 5.31 12.08
CA HIS A 128 -0.24 5.26 12.27
C HIS A 128 -0.76 3.82 12.17
N VAL A 129 -0.32 3.07 11.17
CA VAL A 129 -0.75 1.69 10.98
C VAL A 129 -0.27 0.80 12.13
N VAL A 130 1.01 0.92 12.53
CA VAL A 130 1.57 0.14 13.64
C VAL A 130 0.79 0.40 14.94
N ASN A 131 0.44 1.66 15.21
CA ASN A 131 -0.23 2.03 16.45
C ASN A 131 -1.73 1.67 16.48
N ASN A 132 -2.38 1.56 15.32
CA ASN A 132 -3.84 1.44 15.27
C ASN A 132 -4.36 0.14 14.63
N ALA A 133 -3.53 -0.61 13.92
CA ALA A 133 -3.96 -1.88 13.35
C ALA A 133 -4.21 -2.93 14.43
N LYS A 134 -5.22 -3.76 14.23
CA LYS A 134 -5.56 -4.85 15.16
C LYS A 134 -4.88 -6.17 14.79
N ILE A 135 -4.21 -6.22 13.67
CA ILE A 135 -3.52 -7.40 13.16
C ILE A 135 -2.01 -7.13 13.11
N SER A 136 -1.23 -8.16 12.83
CA SER A 136 0.22 -8.05 12.71
C SER A 136 0.62 -7.12 11.57
N VAL A 137 1.66 -6.32 11.80
CA VAL A 137 2.21 -5.39 10.82
C VAL A 137 3.70 -5.68 10.67
N LEU A 138 4.12 -5.97 9.44
CA LEU A 138 5.53 -6.12 9.09
C LEU A 138 5.99 -4.84 8.39
N VAL A 139 6.91 -4.14 9.03
CA VAL A 139 7.47 -2.89 8.51
C VAL A 139 8.85 -3.19 7.93
N ILE A 140 9.00 -2.89 6.64
CA ILE A 140 10.26 -3.11 5.92
C ILE A 140 11.10 -1.85 6.03
N LYS A 141 12.29 -2.01 6.56
CA LYS A 141 13.30 -0.95 6.65
C LYS A 141 14.36 -1.16 5.59
N ASN A 142 14.93 -0.06 5.16
CA ASN A 142 15.99 -0.07 4.17
C ASN A 142 17.36 -0.09 4.84
#